data_083e52bf239553b600ca8b06751b92f1
#
_entry.id   083e52bf239553b600ca8b06751b92f1
#
_cell.length_a   1.000
_cell.length_b   1.000
_cell.length_c   1.000
_cell.angle_alpha   90.00
_cell.angle_beta   90.00
_cell.angle_gamma   90.00
#
_symmetry.space_group_name_H-M   'P 1'
#
loop_
_entity.id
_entity.type
_entity.pdbx_description
1 polymer ?
#
loop_
_entity_poly.entity_id
_entity_poly.type
_entity_poly.pdbx_seq_one_letter_code
_entity_poly.pdbx_strand_id
1 'polypeptide(L)'
;AVAVDNAAAGEASDLECYDKGWNYDYDVVSRFLLELGWSWLGYTSYLDMQVLNWMKAQSYIRKDRIVISGFSLGTEPMMVLGVLDKDIYAFVYNDFLCQTQERAVVMTKPDKENRRPFPNSIRHLIPGYWRYFNFPDVVASLAPRPIIFTEGGLDRDFRLVQSAYAASGKPENAEFHHYPKFADKAVRKDVEHLDEGLDSKTYFETVNVDPPSHYFKNELVIPWLRKVLK
;
A
#
# COMPACT_ATOMS: atom_id res chain seq x y z
N ALA A 1 -19.04 3.38 7.25
CA ALA A 1 -17.58 3.13 7.15
C ALA A 1 -17.02 2.91 8.54
N VAL A 2 -15.97 2.12 8.65
CA VAL A 2 -15.17 1.92 9.85
C VAL A 2 -13.75 2.35 9.51
N ALA A 3 -13.13 3.16 10.34
CA ALA A 3 -11.73 3.53 10.25
C ALA A 3 -11.02 3.13 11.55
N VAL A 4 -9.79 2.68 11.43
CA VAL A 4 -8.98 2.19 12.55
C VAL A 4 -7.61 2.84 12.46
N ASP A 5 -7.08 3.27 13.59
CA ASP A 5 -5.69 3.70 13.65
C ASP A 5 -4.74 2.51 13.55
N ASN A 6 -3.69 2.66 12.75
CA ASN A 6 -2.60 1.68 12.71
C ASN A 6 -1.87 1.64 14.05
N ALA A 7 -1.26 0.50 14.36
CA ALA A 7 -0.39 0.39 15.53
C ALA A 7 0.69 1.48 15.51
N ALA A 8 0.89 2.14 16.64
CA ALA A 8 1.78 3.30 16.83
C ALA A 8 1.34 4.59 16.09
N ALA A 9 0.06 4.73 15.76
CA ALA A 9 -0.50 5.95 15.16
C ALA A 9 -1.79 6.36 15.88
N GLY A 10 -2.13 7.64 15.84
CA GLY A 10 -3.38 8.17 16.40
C GLY A 10 -3.57 7.78 17.86
N GLU A 11 -4.76 7.27 18.19
CA GLU A 11 -5.09 6.78 19.54
C GLU A 11 -4.33 5.50 19.94
N ALA A 12 -3.76 4.79 18.96
CA ALA A 12 -2.91 3.61 19.19
C ALA A 12 -1.42 3.95 19.35
N SER A 13 -1.06 5.23 19.45
CA SER A 13 0.29 5.71 19.72
C SER A 13 0.55 5.89 21.22
N ASP A 14 1.83 6.04 21.58
CA ASP A 14 2.22 6.46 22.92
C ASP A 14 1.74 7.89 23.20
N LEU A 15 0.93 8.07 24.24
CA LEU A 15 0.36 9.37 24.61
C LEU A 15 1.44 10.41 24.92
N GLU A 16 2.55 10.02 25.52
CA GLU A 16 3.66 10.93 25.82
C GLU A 16 4.30 11.44 24.52
N CYS A 17 4.49 10.59 23.54
CA CYS A 17 4.98 10.95 22.22
C CYS A 17 3.97 11.83 21.49
N TYR A 18 2.69 11.53 21.61
CA TYR A 18 1.61 12.30 21.02
C TYR A 18 1.55 13.73 21.60
N ASP A 19 1.62 13.88 22.92
CA ASP A 19 1.64 15.18 23.61
C ASP A 19 2.85 16.03 23.23
N LYS A 20 3.96 15.42 22.83
CA LYS A 20 5.13 16.10 22.29
C LYS A 20 5.02 16.45 20.81
N GLY A 21 3.85 16.27 20.20
CA GLY A 21 3.59 16.50 18.78
C GLY A 21 4.07 15.38 17.86
N TRP A 22 4.36 14.23 18.40
CA TRP A 22 4.69 13.04 17.61
C TRP A 22 3.43 12.25 17.33
N ASN A 23 3.12 12.04 16.06
CA ASN A 23 1.90 11.38 15.65
C ASN A 23 2.00 9.85 15.68
N TYR A 24 3.23 9.31 15.63
CA TYR A 24 3.49 7.87 15.55
C TYR A 24 4.95 7.57 15.87
N ASP A 25 5.20 6.38 16.35
CA ASP A 25 6.56 5.84 16.56
C ASP A 25 6.65 4.41 16.02
N TYR A 26 6.51 4.28 14.72
CA TYR A 26 6.55 2.99 14.06
C TYR A 26 7.84 2.22 14.27
N ASP A 27 8.98 2.90 14.33
CA ASP A 27 10.28 2.24 14.41
C ASP A 27 10.54 1.68 15.80
N VAL A 28 10.10 2.34 16.86
CA VAL A 28 10.22 1.81 18.23
C VAL A 28 9.34 0.57 18.39
N VAL A 29 8.07 0.66 18.03
CA VAL A 29 7.15 -0.48 18.11
C VAL A 29 7.63 -1.64 17.24
N SER A 30 8.13 -1.35 16.02
CA SER A 30 8.65 -2.38 15.12
C SER A 30 9.85 -3.12 15.70
N ARG A 31 10.77 -2.43 16.39
CA ARG A 31 11.91 -3.06 17.05
C ARG A 31 11.45 -4.04 18.12
N PHE A 32 10.52 -3.65 18.98
CA PHE A 32 9.97 -4.55 19.99
C PHE A 32 9.27 -5.76 19.37
N LEU A 33 8.51 -5.56 18.32
CA LEU A 33 7.85 -6.66 17.62
C LEU A 33 8.85 -7.64 17.00
N LEU A 34 9.93 -7.12 16.38
CA LEU A 34 10.98 -7.98 15.81
C LEU A 34 11.68 -8.83 16.88
N GLU A 35 11.95 -8.29 18.08
CA GLU A 35 12.49 -9.06 19.21
C GLU A 35 11.54 -10.19 19.66
N LEU A 36 10.24 -10.02 19.47
CA LEU A 36 9.23 -11.04 19.75
C LEU A 36 9.02 -12.01 18.56
N GLY A 37 9.78 -11.86 17.47
CA GLY A 37 9.61 -12.66 16.26
C GLY A 37 8.43 -12.23 15.37
N TRP A 38 7.91 -11.02 15.57
CA TRP A 38 6.79 -10.44 14.84
C TRP A 38 7.27 -9.32 13.93
N SER A 39 6.43 -8.89 12.99
CA SER A 39 6.63 -7.67 12.22
C SER A 39 5.51 -6.66 12.52
N TRP A 40 5.81 -5.37 12.33
CA TRP A 40 4.79 -4.33 12.50
C TRP A 40 3.61 -4.55 11.54
N LEU A 41 3.89 -4.86 10.28
CA LEU A 41 2.86 -5.14 9.28
C LEU A 41 2.01 -6.35 9.66
N GLY A 42 2.63 -7.43 10.16
CA GLY A 42 1.91 -8.61 10.65
C GLY A 42 1.00 -8.29 11.85
N TYR A 43 1.50 -7.51 12.80
CA TYR A 43 0.73 -7.10 13.98
C TYR A 43 -0.45 -6.19 13.61
N THR A 44 -0.22 -5.16 12.80
CA THR A 44 -1.28 -4.25 12.33
C THR A 44 -2.34 -5.03 11.53
N SER A 45 -1.93 -5.90 10.62
CA SER A 45 -2.87 -6.74 9.87
C SER A 45 -3.68 -7.67 10.77
N TYR A 46 -3.09 -8.17 11.85
CA TYR A 46 -3.82 -8.96 12.85
C TYR A 46 -4.88 -8.12 13.56
N LEU A 47 -4.56 -6.90 13.97
CA LEU A 47 -5.53 -6.00 14.61
C LEU A 47 -6.69 -5.67 13.65
N ASP A 48 -6.38 -5.33 12.41
CA ASP A 48 -7.37 -5.04 11.38
C ASP A 48 -8.26 -6.25 11.09
N MET A 49 -7.70 -7.46 11.14
CA MET A 49 -8.47 -8.70 11.00
C MET A 49 -9.47 -8.89 12.16
N GLN A 50 -9.12 -8.48 13.40
CA GLN A 50 -10.08 -8.51 14.51
C GLN A 50 -11.24 -7.54 14.25
N VAL A 51 -10.96 -6.34 13.73
CA VAL A 51 -12.01 -5.38 13.34
C VAL A 51 -12.88 -5.93 12.21
N LEU A 52 -12.27 -6.55 11.20
CA LEU A 52 -13.01 -7.20 10.10
C LEU A 52 -13.91 -8.32 10.60
N ASN A 53 -13.43 -9.16 11.52
CA ASN A 53 -14.21 -10.21 12.15
C ASN A 53 -15.39 -9.64 12.96
N TRP A 54 -15.14 -8.56 13.72
CA TRP A 54 -16.19 -7.85 14.43
C TRP A 54 -17.24 -7.29 13.44
N MET A 55 -16.82 -6.67 12.35
CA MET A 55 -17.72 -6.18 11.29
C MET A 55 -18.59 -7.32 10.73
N LYS A 56 -17.99 -8.45 10.41
CA LYS A 56 -18.72 -9.63 9.90
C LYS A 56 -19.73 -10.19 10.90
N ALA A 57 -19.56 -9.96 12.19
CA ALA A 57 -20.52 -10.38 13.22
C ALA A 57 -21.75 -9.47 13.30
N GLN A 58 -21.71 -8.24 12.74
CA GLN A 58 -22.83 -7.30 12.83
C GLN A 58 -23.95 -7.66 11.85
N SER A 59 -25.20 -7.61 12.31
CA SER A 59 -26.36 -7.95 11.48
C SER A 59 -26.69 -6.90 10.40
N TYR A 60 -26.28 -5.65 10.62
CA TYR A 60 -26.50 -4.52 9.72
C TYR A 60 -25.43 -4.36 8.64
N ILE A 61 -24.39 -5.20 8.64
CA ILE A 61 -23.31 -5.16 7.63
C ILE A 61 -23.55 -6.23 6.56
N ARG A 62 -23.47 -5.81 5.30
CA ARG A 62 -23.50 -6.71 4.15
C ARG A 62 -22.14 -7.40 4.01
N LYS A 63 -22.06 -8.62 4.52
CA LYS A 63 -20.82 -9.41 4.55
C LYS A 63 -20.29 -9.76 3.15
N ASP A 64 -21.19 -9.83 2.17
CA ASP A 64 -20.91 -10.11 0.76
C ASP A 64 -20.41 -8.88 -0.02
N ARG A 65 -20.32 -7.73 0.62
CA ARG A 65 -19.97 -6.44 -0.02
C ARG A 65 -18.99 -5.62 0.83
N ILE A 66 -18.12 -6.26 1.59
CA ILE A 66 -17.09 -5.56 2.36
C ILE A 66 -15.98 -5.10 1.40
N VAL A 67 -15.74 -3.81 1.38
CA VAL A 67 -14.62 -3.19 0.65
C VAL A 67 -13.59 -2.71 1.64
N ILE A 68 -12.33 -3.01 1.40
CA ILE A 68 -11.21 -2.46 2.18
C ILE A 68 -10.51 -1.38 1.36
N SER A 69 -10.24 -0.26 2.02
CA SER A 69 -9.54 0.88 1.44
C SER A 69 -8.27 1.17 2.22
N GLY A 70 -7.14 1.23 1.54
CA GLY A 70 -5.87 1.70 2.09
C GLY A 70 -5.46 3.04 1.47
N PHE A 71 -4.90 3.93 2.29
CA PHE A 71 -4.24 5.14 1.83
C PHE A 71 -2.80 5.13 2.32
N SER A 72 -1.85 5.36 1.39
CA SER A 72 -0.42 5.38 1.71
C SER A 72 -0.02 4.12 2.50
N LEU A 73 0.52 4.26 3.71
CA LEU A 73 0.86 3.15 4.60
C LEU A 73 -0.30 2.15 4.80
N GLY A 74 -1.55 2.62 4.78
CA GLY A 74 -2.72 1.77 4.94
C GLY A 74 -2.96 0.76 3.80
N THR A 75 -2.29 0.91 2.66
CA THR A 75 -2.35 -0.07 1.58
C THR A 75 -1.65 -1.38 1.94
N GLU A 76 -0.67 -1.34 2.83
CA GLU A 76 0.11 -2.51 3.24
C GLU A 76 -0.75 -3.52 4.03
N PRO A 77 -1.39 -3.15 5.16
CA PRO A 77 -2.31 -4.08 5.83
C PRO A 77 -3.51 -4.44 4.96
N MET A 78 -4.02 -3.52 4.12
CA MET A 78 -5.11 -3.82 3.19
C MET A 78 -4.78 -5.01 2.28
N MET A 79 -3.61 -5.02 1.62
CA MET A 79 -3.25 -6.12 0.73
C MET A 79 -3.01 -7.43 1.50
N VAL A 80 -2.46 -7.37 2.72
CA VAL A 80 -2.26 -8.56 3.57
C VAL A 80 -3.62 -9.15 3.97
N LEU A 81 -4.56 -8.33 4.44
CA LEU A 81 -5.92 -8.79 4.73
C LEU A 81 -6.57 -9.40 3.50
N GLY A 82 -6.39 -8.78 2.33
CA GLY A 82 -6.91 -9.28 1.07
C GLY A 82 -6.43 -10.70 0.74
N VAL A 83 -5.19 -11.04 1.07
CA VAL A 83 -4.66 -12.40 0.89
C VAL A 83 -5.24 -13.35 1.93
N LEU A 84 -5.32 -12.92 3.18
CA LEU A 84 -5.74 -13.78 4.31
C LEU A 84 -7.26 -14.03 4.34
N ASP A 85 -8.05 -13.06 3.92
CA ASP A 85 -9.52 -13.14 3.95
C ASP A 85 -10.10 -13.10 2.52
N LYS A 86 -10.68 -14.21 2.09
CA LYS A 86 -11.24 -14.36 0.74
C LYS A 86 -12.65 -13.79 0.59
N ASP A 87 -13.32 -13.46 1.69
CA ASP A 87 -14.67 -12.88 1.67
C ASP A 87 -14.66 -11.38 1.41
N ILE A 88 -13.49 -10.73 1.46
CA ILE A 88 -13.35 -9.32 1.09
C ILE A 88 -13.70 -9.18 -0.38
N TYR A 89 -14.69 -8.33 -0.66
CA TYR A 89 -15.29 -8.18 -1.97
C TYR A 89 -14.41 -7.37 -2.95
N ALA A 90 -13.87 -6.24 -2.50
CA ALA A 90 -13.12 -5.32 -3.37
C ALA A 90 -12.11 -4.48 -2.58
N PHE A 91 -11.19 -3.82 -3.31
CA PHE A 91 -10.06 -3.09 -2.73
C PHE A 91 -9.88 -1.70 -3.36
N VAL A 92 -9.53 -0.73 -2.53
CA VAL A 92 -9.06 0.58 -2.96
C VAL A 92 -7.59 0.73 -2.58
N TYR A 93 -6.71 0.70 -3.56
CA TYR A 93 -5.27 0.90 -3.41
C TYR A 93 -4.92 2.36 -3.72
N ASN A 94 -4.97 3.22 -2.72
CA ASN A 94 -4.64 4.63 -2.87
C ASN A 94 -3.21 4.91 -2.41
N ASP A 95 -2.27 4.45 -3.20
CA ASP A 95 -0.83 4.68 -3.12
C ASP A 95 -0.21 4.34 -4.48
N PHE A 96 1.06 4.65 -4.67
CA PHE A 96 1.79 4.16 -5.84
C PHE A 96 2.28 2.72 -5.61
N LEU A 97 2.14 1.89 -6.62
CA LEU A 97 2.62 0.51 -6.57
C LEU A 97 4.14 0.49 -6.78
N CYS A 98 4.89 -0.13 -5.88
CA CYS A 98 6.34 -0.23 -5.99
C CYS A 98 6.88 -1.52 -5.37
N GLN A 99 8.10 -1.87 -5.78
CA GLN A 99 8.87 -2.93 -5.13
C GLN A 99 9.67 -2.34 -3.97
N THR A 100 9.36 -2.76 -2.74
CA THR A 100 10.02 -2.24 -1.54
C THR A 100 11.48 -2.66 -1.47
N GLN A 101 11.83 -3.85 -1.97
CA GLN A 101 13.21 -4.30 -2.07
C GLN A 101 14.04 -3.35 -2.96
N GLU A 102 13.54 -3.05 -4.15
CA GLU A 102 14.22 -2.15 -5.08
C GLU A 102 14.32 -0.74 -4.50
N ARG A 103 13.25 -0.21 -3.94
CA ARG A 103 13.24 1.09 -3.26
C ARG A 103 14.32 1.17 -2.17
N ALA A 104 14.50 0.10 -1.39
CA ALA A 104 15.51 0.04 -0.33
C ALA A 104 16.96 0.11 -0.86
N VAL A 105 17.22 -0.40 -2.07
CA VAL A 105 18.54 -0.42 -2.68
C VAL A 105 18.83 0.88 -3.43
N VAL A 106 17.87 1.39 -4.20
CA VAL A 106 18.15 2.50 -5.14
C VAL A 106 18.20 3.87 -4.45
N MET A 107 17.44 4.09 -3.39
CA MET A 107 17.40 5.37 -2.66
C MET A 107 18.55 5.49 -1.66
N THR A 108 19.78 5.48 -2.12
CA THR A 108 20.97 5.47 -1.25
C THR A 108 21.75 6.78 -1.24
N LYS A 109 21.49 7.67 -2.21
CA LYS A 109 22.21 8.94 -2.33
C LYS A 109 21.70 9.97 -1.30
N PRO A 110 22.60 10.62 -0.55
CA PRO A 110 22.21 11.71 0.34
C PRO A 110 21.61 12.88 -0.42
N ASP A 111 20.72 13.61 0.23
CA ASP A 111 20.22 14.89 -0.27
C ASP A 111 21.26 16.01 -0.12
N LYS A 112 20.87 17.26 -0.46
CA LYS A 112 21.75 18.43 -0.38
C LYS A 112 22.20 18.76 1.04
N GLU A 113 21.42 18.37 2.04
CA GLU A 113 21.72 18.55 3.46
C GLU A 113 22.48 17.33 4.03
N ASN A 114 23.00 16.46 3.18
CA ASN A 114 23.71 15.23 3.53
C ASN A 114 22.87 14.24 4.37
N ARG A 115 21.53 14.31 4.26
CA ARG A 115 20.62 13.36 4.87
C ARG A 115 20.38 12.20 3.90
N ARG A 116 20.50 10.98 4.38
CA ARG A 116 20.13 9.81 3.58
C ARG A 116 18.62 9.60 3.66
N PRO A 117 17.95 9.35 2.54
CA PRO A 117 16.55 8.98 2.58
C PRO A 117 16.38 7.66 3.34
N PHE A 118 15.26 7.53 4.05
CA PHE A 118 14.81 6.24 4.58
C PHE A 118 13.89 5.62 3.53
N PRO A 119 14.41 4.79 2.63
CA PRO A 119 13.62 4.23 1.54
C PRO A 119 12.52 3.32 2.04
N ASN A 120 12.82 2.58 3.12
CA ASN A 120 11.87 1.81 3.89
C ASN A 120 12.15 2.01 5.37
N SER A 121 11.14 2.41 6.13
CA SER A 121 11.20 2.36 7.59
C SER A 121 11.27 0.89 8.04
N ILE A 122 11.78 0.66 9.25
CA ILE A 122 11.84 -0.67 9.84
C ILE A 122 10.47 -1.35 9.96
N ARG A 123 9.36 -0.59 9.93
CA ARG A 123 7.99 -1.12 9.90
C ARG A 123 7.68 -1.97 8.66
N HIS A 124 8.40 -1.76 7.55
CA HIS A 124 8.24 -2.56 6.33
C HIS A 124 9.00 -3.89 6.38
N LEU A 125 9.81 -4.12 7.42
CA LEU A 125 10.61 -5.32 7.52
C LEU A 125 9.75 -6.52 7.92
N ILE A 126 9.69 -7.49 7.03
CA ILE A 126 9.12 -8.80 7.29
C ILE A 126 10.25 -9.81 7.05
N PRO A 127 10.73 -10.52 8.08
CA PRO A 127 11.85 -11.43 7.93
C PRO A 127 11.61 -12.46 6.83
N GLY A 128 12.51 -12.54 5.85
CA GLY A 128 12.45 -13.47 4.74
C GLY A 128 11.48 -13.11 3.60
N TYR A 129 10.74 -12.01 3.71
CA TYR A 129 9.69 -11.62 2.74
C TYR A 129 10.22 -11.56 1.30
N TRP A 130 11.30 -10.82 1.06
CA TRP A 130 11.86 -10.62 -0.28
C TRP A 130 12.45 -11.89 -0.92
N ARG A 131 12.54 -12.98 -0.18
CA ARG A 131 12.98 -14.28 -0.74
C ARG A 131 11.91 -14.93 -1.62
N TYR A 132 10.65 -14.50 -1.48
CA TYR A 132 9.50 -15.16 -2.10
C TYR A 132 8.66 -14.21 -2.94
N PHE A 133 8.47 -12.97 -2.53
CA PHE A 133 7.60 -12.00 -3.19
C PHE A 133 7.89 -10.57 -2.76
N ASN A 134 7.30 -9.62 -3.49
CA ASN A 134 7.27 -8.21 -3.16
C ASN A 134 5.82 -7.68 -3.21
N PHE A 135 5.57 -6.39 -2.97
CA PHE A 135 4.21 -5.83 -2.93
C PHE A 135 3.41 -6.06 -4.22
N PRO A 136 3.95 -5.86 -5.43
CA PRO A 136 3.22 -6.18 -6.65
C PRO A 136 2.73 -7.64 -6.73
N ASP A 137 3.53 -8.61 -6.24
CA ASP A 137 3.14 -10.02 -6.21
C ASP A 137 1.94 -10.26 -5.27
N VAL A 138 1.98 -9.65 -4.08
CA VAL A 138 0.89 -9.75 -3.09
C VAL A 138 -0.40 -9.18 -3.67
N VAL A 139 -0.32 -7.98 -4.28
CA VAL A 139 -1.49 -7.33 -4.88
C VAL A 139 -2.01 -8.12 -6.08
N ALA A 140 -1.13 -8.67 -6.92
CA ALA A 140 -1.52 -9.52 -8.05
C ALA A 140 -2.32 -10.75 -7.58
N SER A 141 -2.01 -11.30 -6.40
CA SER A 141 -2.71 -12.45 -5.81
C SER A 141 -4.15 -12.15 -5.35
N LEU A 142 -4.55 -10.87 -5.33
CA LEU A 142 -5.93 -10.47 -5.02
C LEU A 142 -6.91 -10.74 -6.16
N ALA A 143 -6.41 -11.02 -7.37
CA ALA A 143 -7.25 -11.42 -8.50
C ALA A 143 -8.13 -12.63 -8.16
N PRO A 144 -9.38 -12.69 -8.63
CA PRO A 144 -10.05 -11.79 -9.58
C PRO A 144 -10.90 -10.68 -8.93
N ARG A 145 -10.74 -10.41 -7.64
CA ARG A 145 -11.60 -9.46 -6.90
C ARG A 145 -11.37 -8.02 -7.37
N PRO A 146 -12.43 -7.19 -7.47
CA PRO A 146 -12.28 -5.82 -7.96
C PRO A 146 -11.27 -5.01 -7.17
N ILE A 147 -10.39 -4.29 -7.88
CA ILE A 147 -9.41 -3.39 -7.30
C ILE A 147 -9.26 -2.12 -8.15
N ILE A 148 -9.07 -0.98 -7.50
CA ILE A 148 -8.69 0.27 -8.14
C ILE A 148 -7.36 0.76 -7.58
N PHE A 149 -6.43 1.12 -8.47
CA PHE A 149 -5.18 1.81 -8.17
C PHE A 149 -5.33 3.28 -8.55
N THR A 150 -4.98 4.19 -7.67
CA THR A 150 -5.31 5.61 -7.84
C THR A 150 -4.09 6.53 -7.99
N GLU A 151 -2.88 6.06 -7.76
CA GLU A 151 -1.70 6.93 -7.73
C GLU A 151 -0.54 6.50 -8.64
N GLY A 152 -0.65 5.38 -9.32
CA GLY A 152 0.34 5.00 -10.31
C GLY A 152 1.49 4.15 -9.77
N GLY A 153 2.64 4.29 -10.38
CA GLY A 153 3.83 3.47 -10.22
C GLY A 153 4.48 3.17 -11.57
N LEU A 154 5.37 2.21 -11.63
CA LEU A 154 5.95 1.74 -12.88
C LEU A 154 4.98 0.84 -13.65
N ASP A 155 4.90 1.04 -14.97
CA ASP A 155 4.04 0.25 -15.84
C ASP A 155 4.39 -1.26 -15.77
N ARG A 156 5.66 -1.64 -15.51
CA ARG A 156 6.05 -3.05 -15.32
C ARG A 156 5.33 -3.72 -14.15
N ASP A 157 5.19 -3.02 -13.02
CA ASP A 157 4.51 -3.54 -11.82
C ASP A 157 2.99 -3.68 -12.07
N PHE A 158 2.43 -2.75 -12.82
CA PHE A 158 1.04 -2.87 -13.28
C PHE A 158 0.85 -4.00 -14.29
N ARG A 159 1.80 -4.24 -15.20
CA ARG A 159 1.72 -5.40 -16.11
C ARG A 159 1.66 -6.73 -15.37
N LEU A 160 2.38 -6.87 -14.24
CA LEU A 160 2.29 -8.06 -13.39
C LEU A 160 0.87 -8.26 -12.86
N VAL A 161 0.27 -7.22 -12.28
CA VAL A 161 -1.11 -7.26 -11.79
C VAL A 161 -2.10 -7.54 -12.92
N GLN A 162 -1.99 -6.84 -14.06
CA GLN A 162 -2.83 -7.04 -15.23
C GLN A 162 -2.78 -8.49 -15.73
N SER A 163 -1.58 -9.08 -15.75
CA SER A 163 -1.40 -10.48 -16.16
C SER A 163 -2.11 -11.46 -15.24
N ALA A 164 -2.08 -11.24 -13.92
CA ALA A 164 -2.79 -12.06 -12.95
C ALA A 164 -4.32 -11.95 -13.13
N TYR A 165 -4.84 -10.74 -13.34
CA TYR A 165 -6.26 -10.53 -13.58
C TYR A 165 -6.72 -11.10 -14.93
N ALA A 166 -5.90 -11.00 -15.97
CA ALA A 166 -6.16 -11.66 -17.26
C ALA A 166 -6.17 -13.18 -17.12
N ALA A 167 -5.19 -13.76 -16.44
CA ALA A 167 -5.12 -15.20 -16.18
C ALA A 167 -6.30 -15.72 -15.36
N SER A 168 -6.88 -14.89 -14.49
CA SER A 168 -8.09 -15.22 -13.72
C SER A 168 -9.40 -15.05 -14.52
N GLY A 169 -9.33 -14.61 -15.78
CA GLY A 169 -10.49 -14.37 -16.66
C GLY A 169 -11.31 -13.13 -16.30
N LYS A 170 -10.73 -12.21 -15.53
CA LYS A 170 -11.39 -10.97 -15.08
C LYS A 170 -10.49 -9.73 -15.20
N PRO A 171 -9.92 -9.44 -16.41
CA PRO A 171 -9.06 -8.28 -16.58
C PRO A 171 -9.76 -6.95 -16.26
N GLU A 172 -11.09 -6.87 -16.46
CA GLU A 172 -11.90 -5.69 -16.19
C GLU A 172 -12.03 -5.34 -14.69
N ASN A 173 -11.67 -6.26 -13.81
CA ASN A 173 -11.77 -6.06 -12.38
C ASN A 173 -10.58 -5.27 -11.79
N ALA A 174 -9.51 -5.03 -12.53
CA ALA A 174 -8.40 -4.17 -12.12
C ALA A 174 -8.44 -2.86 -12.89
N GLU A 175 -8.63 -1.75 -12.18
CA GLU A 175 -8.66 -0.39 -12.74
C GLU A 175 -7.42 0.37 -12.30
N PHE A 176 -6.70 1.00 -13.25
CA PHE A 176 -5.41 1.64 -13.01
C PHE A 176 -5.45 3.11 -13.38
N HIS A 177 -5.07 3.96 -12.45
CA HIS A 177 -4.88 5.39 -12.66
C HIS A 177 -3.47 5.81 -12.27
N HIS A 178 -2.98 6.85 -12.90
CA HIS A 178 -1.73 7.50 -12.57
C HIS A 178 -2.02 8.89 -11.99
N TYR A 179 -1.03 9.48 -11.34
CA TYR A 179 -1.08 10.90 -10.99
C TYR A 179 -1.37 11.74 -12.24
N PRO A 180 -2.09 12.86 -12.12
CA PRO A 180 -2.41 13.72 -13.27
C PRO A 180 -1.18 14.10 -14.10
N LYS A 181 -0.05 14.37 -13.45
CA LYS A 181 1.26 14.67 -14.09
C LYS A 181 1.72 13.54 -15.02
N PHE A 182 1.37 12.31 -14.72
CA PHE A 182 1.79 11.10 -15.44
C PHE A 182 0.62 10.38 -16.13
N ALA A 183 -0.51 11.05 -16.31
CA ALA A 183 -1.69 10.47 -16.98
C ALA A 183 -1.39 10.14 -18.46
N ASP A 184 -0.66 11.02 -19.14
CA ASP A 184 -0.20 10.75 -20.51
C ASP A 184 0.97 9.75 -20.48
N LYS A 185 0.79 8.65 -21.23
CA LYS A 185 1.84 7.62 -21.36
C LYS A 185 3.15 8.16 -21.94
N ALA A 186 3.07 9.20 -22.79
CA ALA A 186 4.26 9.78 -23.42
C ALA A 186 5.22 10.46 -22.43
N VAL A 187 4.72 10.88 -21.26
CA VAL A 187 5.57 11.52 -20.21
C VAL A 187 6.01 10.55 -19.12
N ARG A 188 5.44 9.33 -19.09
CA ARG A 188 5.84 8.31 -18.13
C ARG A 188 7.17 7.67 -18.49
N LYS A 189 7.94 7.37 -17.47
CA LYS A 189 9.10 6.49 -17.62
C LYS A 189 8.64 5.03 -17.51
N ASP A 190 9.07 4.20 -18.44
CA ASP A 190 8.85 2.75 -18.42
C ASP A 190 10.22 2.08 -18.37
N VAL A 191 10.69 1.80 -17.16
CA VAL A 191 12.00 1.21 -16.90
C VAL A 191 11.83 -0.15 -16.23
N GLU A 192 12.60 -1.14 -16.69
CA GLU A 192 12.58 -2.47 -16.08
C GLU A 192 13.44 -2.53 -14.80
N HIS A 193 14.54 -1.75 -14.76
CA HIS A 193 15.43 -1.67 -13.61
C HIS A 193 15.73 -0.23 -13.26
N LEU A 194 15.84 0.04 -11.97
CA LEU A 194 16.24 1.34 -11.45
C LEU A 194 17.75 1.36 -11.18
N ASP A 195 18.38 2.47 -11.52
CA ASP A 195 19.77 2.71 -11.16
C ASP A 195 19.91 2.87 -9.65
N GLU A 196 21.00 2.37 -9.09
CA GLU A 196 21.34 2.60 -7.69
C GLU A 196 21.85 4.03 -7.46
N GLY A 197 21.75 4.49 -6.21
CA GLY A 197 22.29 5.79 -5.82
C GLY A 197 21.41 6.98 -6.24
N LEU A 198 20.11 6.78 -6.38
CA LEU A 198 19.17 7.87 -6.62
C LEU A 198 18.90 8.65 -5.32
N ASP A 199 18.70 9.96 -5.45
CA ASP A 199 18.06 10.74 -4.42
C ASP A 199 16.51 10.56 -4.48
N SER A 200 15.82 10.95 -3.42
CA SER A 200 14.36 10.78 -3.33
C SER A 200 13.61 11.45 -4.48
N LYS A 201 14.03 12.64 -4.91
CA LYS A 201 13.38 13.36 -6.01
C LYS A 201 13.50 12.59 -7.31
N THR A 202 14.72 12.20 -7.66
CA THR A 202 14.99 11.44 -8.89
C THR A 202 14.30 10.09 -8.86
N TYR A 203 14.26 9.41 -7.70
CA TYR A 203 13.52 8.17 -7.54
C TYR A 203 12.02 8.37 -7.87
N PHE A 204 11.35 9.32 -7.21
CA PHE A 204 9.92 9.54 -7.44
C PHE A 204 9.60 9.93 -8.88
N GLU A 205 10.43 10.78 -9.51
CA GLU A 205 10.27 11.10 -10.93
C GLU A 205 10.45 9.88 -11.84
N THR A 206 11.37 8.97 -11.48
CA THR A 206 11.63 7.76 -12.27
C THR A 206 10.51 6.72 -12.13
N VAL A 207 9.90 6.61 -10.95
CA VAL A 207 8.78 5.69 -10.73
C VAL A 207 7.40 6.33 -10.97
N ASN A 208 7.36 7.48 -11.65
CA ASN A 208 6.13 8.18 -12.03
C ASN A 208 5.26 8.59 -10.83
N VAL A 209 5.89 9.03 -9.75
CA VAL A 209 5.22 9.49 -8.53
C VAL A 209 5.29 11.01 -8.42
N ASP A 210 4.19 11.63 -8.03
CA ASP A 210 4.05 13.06 -7.80
C ASP A 210 3.70 13.32 -6.31
N PRO A 211 4.72 13.46 -5.41
CA PRO A 211 4.48 13.58 -3.98
C PRO A 211 3.52 14.71 -3.58
N PRO A 212 3.51 15.90 -4.24
CA PRO A 212 2.52 16.94 -3.94
C PRO A 212 1.07 16.52 -4.20
N SER A 213 0.87 15.54 -5.08
CA SER A 213 -0.46 15.00 -5.42
C SER A 213 -0.82 13.74 -4.62
N HIS A 214 -0.08 13.43 -3.54
CA HIS A 214 -0.35 12.29 -2.67
C HIS A 214 -1.46 12.61 -1.67
N TYR A 215 -2.70 12.32 -2.05
CA TYR A 215 -3.91 12.47 -1.23
C TYR A 215 -4.95 11.44 -1.64
N PHE A 216 -5.95 11.21 -0.80
CA PHE A 216 -7.00 10.24 -1.12
C PHE A 216 -7.88 10.70 -2.29
N LYS A 217 -7.94 9.91 -3.37
CA LYS A 217 -8.58 10.26 -4.65
C LYS A 217 -10.09 10.00 -4.64
N ASN A 218 -10.84 10.80 -3.88
CA ASN A 218 -12.30 10.69 -3.82
C ASN A 218 -12.95 10.73 -5.19
N GLU A 219 -12.43 11.54 -6.09
CA GLU A 219 -12.91 11.74 -7.46
C GLU A 219 -12.84 10.46 -8.33
N LEU A 220 -11.93 9.55 -8.02
CA LEU A 220 -11.81 8.25 -8.67
C LEU A 220 -12.57 7.16 -7.90
N VAL A 221 -12.36 7.14 -6.58
CA VAL A 221 -12.85 6.06 -5.72
C VAL A 221 -14.38 6.05 -5.61
N ILE A 222 -15.02 7.20 -5.43
CA ILE A 222 -16.48 7.24 -5.23
C ILE A 222 -17.26 6.75 -6.48
N PRO A 223 -16.95 7.19 -7.71
CA PRO A 223 -17.58 6.63 -8.90
C PRO A 223 -17.32 5.14 -9.08
N TRP A 224 -16.09 4.69 -8.81
CA TRP A 224 -15.73 3.29 -8.90
C TRP A 224 -16.53 2.44 -7.90
N LEU A 225 -16.63 2.85 -6.64
CA LEU A 225 -17.44 2.16 -5.63
C LEU A 225 -18.91 2.05 -6.06
N ARG A 226 -19.49 3.11 -6.62
CA ARG A 226 -20.85 3.09 -7.15
C ARG A 226 -21.04 2.10 -8.30
N LYS A 227 -19.98 1.85 -9.08
CA LYS A 227 -19.98 0.87 -10.18
C LYS A 227 -19.92 -0.56 -9.65
N VAL A 228 -18.98 -0.85 -8.72
CA VAL A 228 -18.73 -2.21 -8.26
C VAL A 228 -19.69 -2.72 -7.18
N LEU A 229 -20.37 -1.82 -6.46
CA LEU A 229 -21.32 -2.17 -5.40
C LEU A 229 -22.79 -2.29 -5.88
N LYS A 230 -23.04 -2.07 -7.15
CA LYS A 230 -24.35 -2.36 -7.75
C LYS A 230 -24.63 -3.86 -7.76
#